data_404129897a70f3ab355c9f04be1fb565
#
_entry.id   404129897a70f3ab355c9f04be1fb565
#
_cell.length_a   1.000
_cell.length_b   1.000
_cell.length_c   1.000
_cell.angle_alpha   90.00
_cell.angle_beta   90.00
_cell.angle_gamma   90.00
#
_symmetry.space_group_name_H-M   'P 1'
#
loop_
_entity.id
_entity.type
_entity.pdbx_description
1 polymer ?
#
loop_
_entity_poly.entity_id
_entity_poly.type
_entity_poly.pdbx_seq_one_letter_code
_entity_poly.pdbx_strand_id
1 'polypeptide(L)'
;QLVRRLAEALSGEPFDLVLGVARGGLIPTALLAQALGARNILTAAVMFYEGEEALPEPVFLQFPPDVLLFGKRVLVVEGVWDSRRTAFAVKARVRRAGGVPVVATLPFKPGRNRVPDRPDFYAEETAAWVVYPWALEAWPKGSYPSGCLRPTGPGKLPRALLPGPPCWRSQHGVV
;
A
#
# COMPACT_ATOMS: atom_id res chain seq x y z
N GLN A 1 -4.57 13.92 -7.34
CA GLN A 1 -6.02 13.93 -7.66
C GLN A 1 -6.72 12.69 -7.13
N LEU A 2 -6.26 11.44 -7.40
CA LEU A 2 -6.92 10.20 -6.97
C LEU A 2 -7.11 10.11 -5.45
N VAL A 3 -6.07 10.46 -4.68
CA VAL A 3 -6.17 10.46 -3.20
C VAL A 3 -7.26 11.42 -2.71
N ARG A 4 -7.37 12.60 -3.34
CA ARG A 4 -8.43 13.57 -2.96
C ARG A 4 -9.82 13.01 -3.23
N ARG A 5 -10.06 12.44 -4.43
CA ARG A 5 -11.35 11.82 -4.77
C ARG A 5 -11.71 10.70 -3.79
N LEU A 6 -10.73 9.88 -3.43
CA LEU A 6 -10.95 8.79 -2.49
C LEU A 6 -11.22 9.31 -1.08
N ALA A 7 -10.52 10.36 -0.64
CA ALA A 7 -10.76 11.01 0.64
C ALA A 7 -12.16 11.66 0.71
N GLU A 8 -12.61 12.28 -0.38
CA GLU A 8 -13.97 12.83 -0.50
C GLU A 8 -15.02 11.71 -0.40
N ALA A 9 -14.82 10.58 -1.09
CA ALA A 9 -15.72 9.43 -1.03
C ALA A 9 -15.77 8.76 0.35
N LEU A 10 -14.68 8.82 1.12
CA LEU A 10 -14.57 8.28 2.48
C LEU A 10 -14.97 9.28 3.56
N SER A 11 -15.25 10.54 3.18
CA SER A 11 -15.60 11.60 4.13
C SER A 11 -16.90 11.29 4.83
N GLY A 12 -16.91 11.37 6.15
CA GLY A 12 -18.08 11.05 6.97
C GLY A 12 -18.24 9.56 7.34
N GLU A 13 -17.44 8.67 6.72
CA GLU A 13 -17.43 7.27 7.12
C GLU A 13 -16.64 7.08 8.43
N PRO A 14 -17.23 6.38 9.41
CA PRO A 14 -16.55 6.16 10.70
C PRO A 14 -15.55 5.02 10.58
N PHE A 15 -14.27 5.32 10.73
CA PHE A 15 -13.20 4.33 10.83
C PHE A 15 -12.47 4.47 12.16
N ASP A 16 -12.20 3.35 12.83
CA ASP A 16 -11.43 3.31 14.06
C ASP A 16 -9.92 3.38 13.79
N LEU A 17 -9.49 2.81 12.65
CA LEU A 17 -8.10 2.79 12.24
C LEU A 17 -7.95 2.57 10.72
N VAL A 18 -6.77 2.92 10.21
CA VAL A 18 -6.38 2.70 8.81
C VAL A 18 -5.28 1.64 8.75
N LEU A 19 -5.44 0.63 7.90
CA LEU A 19 -4.50 -0.45 7.68
C LEU A 19 -3.93 -0.35 6.26
N GLY A 20 -2.68 0.10 6.15
CA GLY A 20 -1.97 0.20 4.87
C GLY A 20 -1.37 -1.13 4.44
N VAL A 21 -1.67 -1.55 3.21
CA VAL A 21 -1.12 -2.79 2.66
C VAL A 21 0.18 -2.50 1.92
N ALA A 22 1.27 -3.06 2.42
CA ALA A 22 2.59 -2.88 1.82
C ALA A 22 2.67 -3.67 0.49
N ARG A 23 3.39 -3.14 -0.47
CA ARG A 23 4.10 -1.85 -0.56
C ARG A 23 3.24 -0.75 -1.14
N GLY A 24 2.40 -1.07 -2.12
CA GLY A 24 1.64 -0.11 -2.94
C GLY A 24 0.68 0.77 -2.16
N GLY A 25 0.11 0.25 -1.07
CA GLY A 25 -0.83 0.98 -0.23
C GLY A 25 -0.20 1.95 0.77
N LEU A 26 1.12 1.89 1.04
CA LEU A 26 1.72 2.67 2.12
C LEU A 26 1.61 4.18 1.91
N ILE A 27 1.97 4.68 0.74
CA ILE A 27 1.90 6.12 0.44
C ILE A 27 0.44 6.60 0.36
N PRO A 28 -0.47 5.91 -0.35
CA PRO A 28 -1.88 6.22 -0.28
C PRO A 28 -2.44 6.25 1.14
N THR A 29 -2.05 5.29 1.98
CA THR A 29 -2.47 5.24 3.39
C THR A 29 -2.06 6.49 4.15
N ALA A 30 -0.81 6.91 4.05
CA ALA A 30 -0.32 8.10 4.74
C ALA A 30 -1.08 9.36 4.32
N LEU A 31 -1.31 9.52 3.02
CA LEU A 31 -2.02 10.67 2.46
C LEU A 31 -3.51 10.66 2.84
N LEU A 32 -4.18 9.50 2.79
CA LEU A 32 -5.58 9.36 3.19
C LEU A 32 -5.76 9.56 4.68
N ALA A 33 -4.89 8.99 5.50
CA ALA A 33 -4.94 9.18 6.95
C ALA A 33 -4.85 10.65 7.34
N GLN A 34 -3.96 11.40 6.70
CA GLN A 34 -3.85 12.85 6.90
C GLN A 34 -5.12 13.57 6.46
N ALA A 35 -5.66 13.24 5.28
CA ALA A 35 -6.85 13.88 4.74
C ALA A 35 -8.11 13.60 5.59
N LEU A 36 -8.20 12.41 6.19
CA LEU A 36 -9.31 11.98 7.04
C LEU A 36 -9.10 12.32 8.54
N GLY A 37 -7.95 12.89 8.91
CA GLY A 37 -7.60 13.15 10.30
C GLY A 37 -7.36 11.89 11.14
N ALA A 38 -7.15 10.73 10.49
CA ALA A 38 -6.93 9.46 11.18
C ALA A 38 -5.52 9.41 11.77
N ARG A 39 -5.43 9.07 13.06
CA ARG A 39 -4.15 8.93 13.77
C ARG A 39 -3.73 7.49 14.00
N ASN A 40 -4.67 6.57 13.99
CA ASN A 40 -4.42 5.15 14.20
C ASN A 40 -4.09 4.49 12.86
N ILE A 41 -2.82 4.37 12.54
CA ILE A 41 -2.32 3.80 11.30
C ILE A 41 -1.53 2.53 11.63
N LEU A 42 -1.90 1.45 10.99
CA LEU A 42 -1.22 0.16 11.05
C LEU A 42 -0.81 -0.29 9.65
N THR A 43 0.05 -1.29 9.55
CA THR A 43 0.51 -1.83 8.27
C THR A 43 0.38 -3.35 8.23
N ALA A 44 0.16 -3.86 7.01
CA ALA A 44 0.20 -5.29 6.71
C ALA A 44 1.10 -5.54 5.51
N ALA A 45 1.87 -6.63 5.53
CA ALA A 45 2.66 -7.09 4.41
C ALA A 45 2.35 -8.55 4.13
N VAL A 46 2.00 -8.86 2.87
CA VAL A 46 1.60 -10.20 2.45
C VAL A 46 2.43 -10.63 1.26
N MET A 47 2.93 -11.85 1.30
CA MET A 47 3.68 -12.48 0.23
C MET A 47 2.91 -13.66 -0.35
N PHE A 48 2.89 -13.76 -1.68
CA PHE A 48 2.26 -14.85 -2.43
C PHE A 48 3.25 -15.64 -3.30
N TYR A 49 4.50 -15.19 -3.37
CA TYR A 49 5.55 -15.80 -4.16
C TYR A 49 6.83 -15.89 -3.35
N GLU A 50 7.55 -16.99 -3.49
CA GLU A 50 8.92 -17.14 -3.04
C GLU A 50 9.78 -17.37 -4.28
N GLY A 51 10.59 -16.35 -4.67
CA GLY A 51 11.24 -16.33 -5.97
C GLY A 51 10.21 -16.29 -7.11
N GLU A 52 10.25 -17.30 -7.99
CA GLU A 52 9.29 -17.44 -9.11
C GLU A 52 8.10 -18.37 -8.77
N GLU A 53 8.15 -19.07 -7.64
CA GLU A 53 7.12 -20.01 -7.23
C GLU A 53 5.97 -19.33 -6.51
N ALA A 54 4.73 -19.68 -6.92
CA ALA A 54 3.54 -19.24 -6.24
C ALA A 54 3.32 -20.04 -4.95
N LEU A 55 3.15 -19.36 -3.84
CA LEU A 55 2.81 -20.01 -2.58
C LEU A 55 1.35 -20.49 -2.61
N PRO A 56 1.06 -21.69 -2.04
CA PRO A 56 -0.31 -22.22 -1.98
C PRO A 56 -1.21 -21.34 -1.12
N GLU A 57 -0.67 -20.73 -0.07
CA GLU A 57 -1.37 -19.81 0.82
C GLU A 57 -0.57 -18.50 0.99
N PRO A 58 -1.27 -17.37 1.31
CA PRO A 58 -0.61 -16.11 1.59
C PRO A 58 0.20 -16.18 2.89
N VAL A 59 1.46 -15.74 2.83
CA VAL A 59 2.31 -15.59 4.01
C VAL A 59 2.29 -14.14 4.47
N PHE A 60 1.84 -13.90 5.70
CA PHE A 60 1.87 -12.59 6.31
C PHE A 60 3.25 -12.33 6.90
N LEU A 61 4.04 -11.49 6.25
CA LEU A 61 5.35 -11.04 6.75
C LEU A 61 5.19 -10.07 7.91
N GLN A 62 4.10 -9.29 7.89
CA GLN A 62 3.70 -8.37 8.94
C GLN A 62 2.18 -8.27 8.99
N PHE A 63 1.64 -8.30 10.19
CA PHE A 63 0.23 -8.04 10.43
C PHE A 63 0.03 -7.56 11.88
N PRO A 64 -0.91 -6.62 12.15
CA PRO A 64 -1.18 -6.16 13.50
C PRO A 64 -1.70 -7.28 14.40
N PRO A 65 -1.41 -7.23 15.71
CA PRO A 65 -2.05 -8.13 16.68
C PRO A 65 -3.57 -8.04 16.64
N ASP A 66 -4.26 -9.19 16.78
CA ASP A 66 -5.71 -9.28 16.65
C ASP A 66 -6.47 -8.37 17.62
N VAL A 67 -5.91 -8.17 18.83
CA VAL A 67 -6.48 -7.28 19.85
C VAL A 67 -6.66 -5.83 19.37
N LEU A 68 -5.82 -5.37 18.45
CA LEU A 68 -5.93 -4.00 17.88
C LEU A 68 -7.04 -3.89 16.82
N LEU A 69 -7.51 -5.01 16.30
CA LEU A 69 -8.50 -5.07 15.23
C LEU A 69 -9.88 -5.51 15.73
N PHE A 70 -9.93 -6.20 16.86
CA PHE A 70 -11.16 -6.76 17.41
C PHE A 70 -12.23 -5.69 17.66
N GLY A 71 -13.40 -5.88 17.07
CA GLY A 71 -14.52 -4.94 17.16
C GLY A 71 -14.33 -3.61 16.41
N LYS A 72 -13.23 -3.44 15.67
CA LYS A 72 -12.88 -2.20 14.97
C LYS A 72 -13.35 -2.19 13.53
N ARG A 73 -13.82 -1.04 13.06
CA ARG A 73 -14.04 -0.76 11.64
C ARG A 73 -12.72 -0.30 11.01
N VAL A 74 -12.15 -1.15 10.17
CA VAL A 74 -10.78 -1.03 9.65
C VAL A 74 -10.81 -0.60 8.20
N LEU A 75 -10.29 0.60 7.90
CA LEU A 75 -10.07 1.04 6.52
C LEU A 75 -8.80 0.38 6.00
N VAL A 76 -8.95 -0.62 5.14
CA VAL A 76 -7.84 -1.31 4.46
C VAL A 76 -7.51 -0.57 3.17
N VAL A 77 -6.32 0.00 3.09
CA VAL A 77 -5.88 0.78 1.91
C VAL A 77 -4.88 -0.01 1.10
N GLU A 78 -5.23 -0.28 -0.17
CA GLU A 78 -4.37 -0.91 -1.17
C GLU A 78 -4.03 0.10 -2.28
N GLY A 79 -2.85 -0.02 -2.88
CA GLY A 79 -2.42 0.85 -3.97
C GLY A 79 -3.27 0.70 -5.22
N VAL A 80 -3.52 -0.54 -5.63
CA VAL A 80 -4.29 -0.89 -6.82
C VAL A 80 -5.06 -2.19 -6.60
N TRP A 81 -6.30 -2.24 -7.04
CA TRP A 81 -7.07 -3.48 -7.07
C TRP A 81 -6.90 -4.14 -8.45
N ASP A 82 -5.83 -4.94 -8.62
CA ASP A 82 -5.50 -5.64 -9.87
C ASP A 82 -5.64 -7.17 -9.71
N SER A 83 -4.78 -7.82 -8.91
CA SER A 83 -4.76 -9.28 -8.73
C SER A 83 -5.62 -9.80 -7.58
N ARG A 84 -6.12 -8.93 -6.72
CA ARG A 84 -7.04 -9.20 -5.60
C ARG A 84 -6.55 -10.12 -4.49
N ARG A 85 -5.53 -10.93 -4.75
CA ARG A 85 -5.04 -11.91 -3.77
C ARG A 85 -4.65 -11.24 -2.46
N THR A 86 -3.93 -10.12 -2.54
CA THR A 86 -3.45 -9.38 -1.37
C THR A 86 -4.59 -8.76 -0.57
N ALA A 87 -5.43 -7.95 -1.22
CA ALA A 87 -6.54 -7.29 -0.54
C ALA A 87 -7.54 -8.29 0.03
N PHE A 88 -7.83 -9.38 -0.71
CA PHE A 88 -8.70 -10.45 -0.24
C PHE A 88 -8.13 -11.16 0.99
N ALA A 89 -6.84 -11.50 0.99
CA ALA A 89 -6.17 -12.13 2.13
C ALA A 89 -6.18 -11.24 3.37
N VAL A 90 -5.89 -9.93 3.19
CA VAL A 90 -5.93 -8.96 4.29
C VAL A 90 -7.36 -8.78 4.80
N LYS A 91 -8.35 -8.65 3.93
CA LYS A 91 -9.78 -8.58 4.29
C LYS A 91 -10.22 -9.80 5.11
N ALA A 92 -9.87 -11.00 4.66
CA ALA A 92 -10.15 -12.25 5.38
C ALA A 92 -9.44 -12.30 6.75
N ARG A 93 -8.19 -11.85 6.81
CA ARG A 93 -7.40 -11.86 8.05
C ARG A 93 -7.91 -10.85 9.07
N VAL A 94 -8.36 -9.66 8.64
CA VAL A 94 -9.02 -8.67 9.51
C VAL A 94 -10.33 -9.24 10.08
N ARG A 95 -11.16 -9.89 9.24
CA ARG A 95 -12.39 -10.56 9.72
C ARG A 95 -12.09 -11.64 10.74
N ARG A 96 -11.07 -12.45 10.52
CA ARG A 96 -10.64 -13.50 11.47
C ARG A 96 -10.20 -12.92 12.81
N ALA A 97 -9.60 -11.72 12.81
CA ALA A 97 -9.25 -10.96 14.00
C ALA A 97 -10.47 -10.31 14.71
N GLY A 98 -11.69 -10.50 14.18
CA GLY A 98 -12.91 -9.90 14.72
C GLY A 98 -13.14 -8.44 14.32
N GLY A 99 -12.39 -7.93 13.34
CA GLY A 99 -12.57 -6.59 12.77
C GLY A 99 -13.54 -6.56 11.60
N VAL A 100 -14.03 -5.37 11.27
CA VAL A 100 -14.90 -5.11 10.12
C VAL A 100 -14.08 -4.38 9.04
N PRO A 101 -13.56 -5.07 8.03
CA PRO A 101 -12.75 -4.45 6.98
C PRO A 101 -13.62 -3.72 5.97
N VAL A 102 -13.20 -2.52 5.61
CA VAL A 102 -13.67 -1.74 4.46
C VAL A 102 -12.46 -1.48 3.56
N VAL A 103 -12.52 -1.91 2.31
CA VAL A 103 -11.38 -1.84 1.40
C VAL A 103 -11.49 -0.64 0.47
N ALA A 104 -10.43 0.17 0.46
CA ALA A 104 -10.29 1.31 -0.42
C ALA A 104 -9.03 1.20 -1.29
N THR A 105 -9.15 1.59 -2.57
CA THR A 105 -8.04 1.58 -3.52
C THR A 105 -8.05 2.81 -4.41
N LEU A 106 -6.89 3.22 -4.92
CA LEU A 106 -6.84 4.34 -5.85
C LEU A 106 -7.45 3.96 -7.20
N PRO A 107 -6.89 3.06 -8.03
CA PRO A 107 -7.58 2.53 -9.18
C PRO A 107 -8.15 1.12 -8.92
N PHE A 108 -9.29 0.89 -9.52
CA PHE A 108 -9.91 -0.43 -9.66
C PHE A 108 -9.87 -0.89 -11.11
N LYS A 109 -9.48 -2.14 -11.36
CA LYS A 109 -9.41 -2.75 -12.70
C LYS A 109 -10.45 -3.85 -12.86
N PRO A 110 -11.68 -3.53 -13.23
CA PRO A 110 -12.78 -4.51 -13.30
C PRO A 110 -12.52 -5.64 -14.31
N GLY A 111 -11.88 -5.36 -15.45
CA GLY A 111 -11.60 -6.33 -16.51
C GLY A 111 -10.66 -7.47 -16.13
N ARG A 112 -9.90 -7.33 -15.07
CA ARG A 112 -9.06 -8.38 -14.49
C ARG A 112 -9.72 -9.11 -13.32
N ASN A 113 -10.97 -8.74 -13.00
CA ASN A 113 -11.70 -9.26 -11.86
C ASN A 113 -12.22 -10.70 -12.11
N ARG A 114 -11.56 -11.74 -11.58
CA ARG A 114 -11.94 -13.17 -11.70
C ARG A 114 -12.73 -13.72 -10.50
N VAL A 115 -12.95 -12.94 -9.43
CA VAL A 115 -13.80 -13.28 -8.27
C VAL A 115 -14.90 -12.25 -8.10
N PRO A 116 -16.04 -12.57 -7.48
CA PRO A 116 -17.17 -11.65 -7.30
C PRO A 116 -16.92 -10.54 -6.27
N ASP A 117 -15.73 -10.40 -5.72
CA ASP A 117 -15.38 -9.35 -4.75
C ASP A 117 -14.81 -8.11 -5.45
N ARG A 118 -15.08 -6.93 -4.91
CA ARG A 118 -14.60 -5.62 -5.38
C ARG A 118 -14.20 -4.76 -4.20
N PRO A 119 -13.43 -3.67 -4.40
CA PRO A 119 -13.19 -2.71 -3.33
C PRO A 119 -14.50 -2.02 -2.95
N ASP A 120 -14.65 -1.69 -1.67
CA ASP A 120 -15.82 -0.96 -1.18
C ASP A 120 -15.78 0.50 -1.66
N PHE A 121 -14.57 1.08 -1.75
CA PHE A 121 -14.32 2.42 -2.29
C PHE A 121 -13.15 2.42 -3.28
N TYR A 122 -13.26 3.23 -4.32
CA TYR A 122 -12.17 3.45 -5.28
C TYR A 122 -12.26 4.85 -5.89
N ALA A 123 -11.10 5.41 -6.25
CA ALA A 123 -11.04 6.75 -6.83
C ALA A 123 -11.45 6.78 -8.31
N GLU A 124 -11.11 5.72 -9.08
CA GLU A 124 -11.50 5.57 -10.49
C GLU A 124 -11.41 4.12 -10.96
N GLU A 125 -12.14 3.81 -12.03
CA GLU A 125 -11.98 2.57 -12.78
C GLU A 125 -11.04 2.80 -13.98
N THR A 126 -10.12 1.85 -14.21
CA THR A 126 -9.21 1.93 -15.36
C THR A 126 -8.73 0.55 -15.80
N ALA A 127 -8.54 0.38 -17.10
CA ALA A 127 -7.84 -0.78 -17.68
C ALA A 127 -6.34 -0.47 -17.91
N ALA A 128 -5.96 0.80 -17.84
CA ALA A 128 -4.61 1.25 -18.13
C ALA A 128 -3.58 0.80 -17.07
N TRP A 129 -2.32 0.73 -17.48
CA TRP A 129 -1.22 0.62 -16.54
C TRP A 129 -1.07 1.93 -15.77
N VAL A 130 -1.10 1.86 -14.44
CA VAL A 130 -0.98 3.05 -13.60
C VAL A 130 0.44 3.14 -13.07
N VAL A 131 1.10 4.26 -13.38
CA VAL A 131 2.41 4.61 -12.82
C VAL A 131 2.21 5.72 -11.82
N TYR A 132 2.60 5.47 -10.58
CA TYR A 132 2.50 6.47 -9.51
C TYR A 132 3.73 7.38 -9.50
N PRO A 133 3.59 8.66 -9.10
CA PRO A 133 4.73 9.58 -9.00
C PRO A 133 5.86 9.08 -8.08
N TRP A 134 5.53 8.19 -7.17
CA TRP A 134 6.49 7.57 -6.23
C TRP A 134 6.99 6.19 -6.69
N ALA A 135 6.56 5.70 -7.86
CA ALA A 135 7.04 4.43 -8.38
C ALA A 135 8.44 4.60 -8.97
N LEU A 136 9.37 3.72 -8.58
CA LEU A 136 10.76 3.78 -9.07
C LEU A 136 10.86 3.49 -10.58
N GLU A 137 9.88 2.79 -11.15
CA GLU A 137 9.78 2.56 -12.60
C GLU A 137 9.58 3.85 -13.41
N ALA A 138 9.10 4.92 -12.77
CA ALA A 138 9.01 6.24 -13.38
C ALA A 138 10.38 6.92 -13.54
N TRP A 139 11.43 6.39 -12.89
CA TRP A 139 12.79 6.89 -13.02
C TRP A 139 13.48 6.20 -14.20
N PRO A 140 14.18 6.95 -15.06
CA PRO A 140 14.96 6.35 -16.14
C PRO A 140 15.93 5.30 -15.59
N LYS A 141 15.97 4.12 -16.22
CA LYS A 141 16.89 3.06 -15.80
C LYS A 141 18.33 3.61 -15.78
N GLY A 142 18.98 3.56 -14.61
CA GLY A 142 20.34 4.06 -14.43
C GLY A 142 20.46 5.48 -13.86
N SER A 143 19.35 6.23 -13.68
CA SER A 143 19.37 7.60 -13.17
C SER A 143 19.12 7.71 -11.65
N TYR A 144 19.40 6.65 -10.89
CA TYR A 144 19.37 6.74 -9.43
C TYR A 144 20.41 7.76 -8.96
N PRO A 145 20.01 8.74 -8.12
CA PRO A 145 20.99 9.64 -7.52
C PRO A 145 22.11 8.83 -6.84
N SER A 146 23.35 9.23 -7.02
CA SER A 146 24.49 8.64 -6.33
C SER A 146 24.23 8.74 -4.81
N GLY A 147 24.19 7.60 -4.12
CA GLY A 147 23.87 7.52 -2.68
C GLY A 147 22.51 6.92 -2.34
N CYS A 148 21.60 6.68 -3.30
CA CYS A 148 20.40 5.89 -3.04
C CYS A 148 20.75 4.40 -2.88
N LEU A 149 20.05 3.72 -1.97
CA LEU A 149 20.16 2.27 -1.80
C LEU A 149 19.80 1.58 -3.12
N ARG A 150 20.79 1.01 -3.78
CA ARG A 150 20.56 0.12 -4.92
C ARG A 150 20.03 -1.21 -4.37
N PRO A 151 19.03 -1.82 -4.99
CA PRO A 151 18.73 -3.22 -4.74
C PRO A 151 20.00 -4.02 -5.11
N THR A 152 20.76 -4.42 -4.13
CA THR A 152 21.82 -5.41 -4.33
C THR A 152 21.13 -6.75 -4.53
N GLY A 153 21.49 -7.46 -5.59
CA GLY A 153 21.02 -8.82 -5.84
C GLY A 153 21.22 -9.73 -4.61
N PRO A 154 20.69 -10.94 -4.62
CA PRO A 154 20.62 -11.78 -3.44
C PRO A 154 21.98 -11.96 -2.78
N GLY A 155 22.14 -11.46 -1.56
CA GLY A 155 23.15 -11.92 -0.66
C GLY A 155 24.24 -10.98 -0.16
N LYS A 156 24.16 -9.65 -0.28
CA LYS A 156 25.12 -8.76 0.43
C LYS A 156 24.44 -7.55 1.05
N LEU A 157 24.34 -7.55 2.38
CA LEU A 157 24.08 -6.35 3.17
C LEU A 157 25.22 -5.34 2.94
N PRO A 158 24.94 -4.08 2.58
CA PRO A 158 25.99 -3.07 2.46
C PRO A 158 26.60 -2.78 3.82
N ARG A 159 27.94 -2.76 3.83
CA ARG A 159 28.76 -2.34 4.96
C ARG A 159 28.36 -0.92 5.37
N ALA A 160 28.24 -0.72 6.68
CA ALA A 160 27.83 0.47 7.39
C ALA A 160 27.77 1.80 6.62
N LEU A 161 26.62 2.41 6.67
CA LEU A 161 26.36 3.79 6.31
C LEU A 161 27.28 4.74 7.09
N LEU A 162 28.30 5.26 6.44
CA LEU A 162 28.91 6.52 6.88
C LEU A 162 27.92 7.66 6.62
N PRO A 163 27.81 8.64 7.52
CA PRO A 163 26.87 9.75 7.34
C PRO A 163 27.33 10.62 6.17
N GLY A 164 26.75 10.39 5.01
CA GLY A 164 26.76 11.33 3.89
C GLY A 164 25.62 12.31 4.01
N PRO A 165 25.70 13.48 3.38
CA PRO A 165 24.61 14.44 3.42
C PRO A 165 23.32 13.83 2.87
N PRO A 166 22.15 14.12 3.45
CA PRO A 166 20.88 13.52 3.07
C PRO A 166 20.54 13.83 1.59
N CYS A 167 20.12 12.83 0.84
CA CYS A 167 19.83 12.87 -0.61
C CYS A 167 18.79 13.94 -1.05
N TRP A 168 18.19 14.69 -0.13
CA TRP A 168 17.16 15.68 -0.44
C TRP A 168 17.68 17.13 -0.57
N ARG A 169 19.01 17.35 -0.42
CA ARG A 169 19.61 18.70 -0.40
C ARG A 169 20.21 19.17 -1.72
N SER A 170 19.73 18.73 -2.87
CA SER A 170 20.12 19.43 -4.09
C SER A 170 19.06 19.26 -5.17
N GLN A 171 18.47 20.36 -5.48
CA GLN A 171 17.59 20.71 -6.61
C GLN A 171 16.11 20.80 -6.21
N HIS A 172 15.75 21.96 -5.91
CA HIS A 172 14.68 22.85 -6.31
C HIS A 172 14.36 23.79 -5.15
N GLY A 173 14.59 25.09 -5.46
CA GLY A 173 14.20 26.17 -4.58
C GLY A 173 12.69 26.13 -4.34
N VAL A 174 12.38 26.56 -3.14
CA VAL A 174 11.04 26.82 -2.64
C VAL A 174 10.28 27.72 -3.60
N VAL A 175 9.11 27.34 -4.01
CA VAL A 175 7.89 28.17 -3.99
C VAL A 175 6.74 27.30 -3.54
#